data_20f7472346ff3b8b6fa723ae8e247324
#
_entry.id   20f7472346ff3b8b6fa723ae8e247324
#
_cell.length_a   1.000
_cell.length_b   1.000
_cell.length_c   1.000
_cell.angle_alpha   90.00
_cell.angle_beta   90.00
_cell.angle_gamma   90.00
#
_symmetry.space_group_name_H-M   'P 1'
#
loop_
_entity.id
_entity.type
_entity.pdbx_description
1 polymer ?
#
loop_
_entity_poly.entity_id
_entity_poly.type
_entity_poly.pdbx_seq_one_letter_code
_entity_poly.pdbx_strand_id
1 'polypeptide(L)'
;MKAGFYIGDYGYEVRDIPDRKPEADEVKIRVAWCGLCGTDIHKFQGKNGASVVIPPIILGHECSGIVTEVGPECKYFKVGDRVACDPSWGCGKCIWCQQGLPNFCLERHGVAKGFAEYVYPPEKNVYHIADTLDLEAAAFTEPLSCAVHGMDLIVIQSGKTVAMYGMGAIGSLMLQLIRLTGAAKIIVIEREEEKRRLALELGATMAISDQEIEEVAKQENIDYVIECIGLKSTMEQAIRIAGKYAKVLLFGLGDPEQPISFNQFEAYTKELSIYMSFLNPLCSERAVHLLESGQINTKKIISAKLTLEEMGEELKTLRYARKGKVLVSVSGEH
;
A
#
# COMPACT_ATOMS: atom_id res chain seq x y z
N MET A 1 23.37 -4.51 -13.92
CA MET A 1 22.29 -3.62 -13.51
C MET A 1 22.52 -3.13 -12.09
N LYS A 2 22.16 -1.89 -11.78
CA LYS A 2 22.23 -1.35 -10.41
C LYS A 2 21.07 -1.85 -9.56
N ALA A 3 21.34 -2.07 -8.28
CA ALA A 3 20.30 -2.43 -7.29
C ALA A 3 20.65 -1.95 -5.88
N GLY A 4 19.63 -1.53 -5.11
CA GLY A 4 19.73 -1.06 -3.74
C GLY A 4 19.50 -2.19 -2.74
N PHE A 5 20.52 -2.50 -1.94
CA PHE A 5 20.53 -3.60 -0.97
C PHE A 5 20.42 -3.10 0.47
N TYR A 6 19.52 -3.72 1.22
CA TYR A 6 19.67 -3.78 2.68
C TYR A 6 20.67 -4.87 3.04
N ILE A 7 21.73 -4.52 3.75
CA ILE A 7 22.84 -5.41 4.08
C ILE A 7 22.89 -5.82 5.57
N GLY A 8 21.87 -5.48 6.35
CA GLY A 8 21.84 -5.67 7.80
C GLY A 8 22.28 -4.41 8.56
N ASP A 9 22.02 -4.37 9.87
CA ASP A 9 22.49 -3.35 10.80
C ASP A 9 22.30 -1.90 10.31
N TYR A 10 21.10 -1.59 9.77
CA TYR A 10 20.77 -0.29 9.17
C TYR A 10 21.71 0.11 8.00
N GLY A 11 22.36 -0.88 7.39
CA GLY A 11 23.20 -0.68 6.22
C GLY A 11 22.40 -0.71 4.92
N TYR A 12 22.70 0.21 4.01
CA TYR A 12 22.15 0.25 2.66
C TYR A 12 23.27 0.54 1.66
N GLU A 13 23.32 -0.21 0.58
CA GLU A 13 24.31 -0.05 -0.47
C GLU A 13 23.68 -0.20 -1.85
N VAL A 14 24.13 0.61 -2.79
CA VAL A 14 23.85 0.41 -4.22
C VAL A 14 25.00 -0.39 -4.83
N ARG A 15 24.67 -1.48 -5.50
CA ARG A 15 25.65 -2.41 -6.12
C ARG A 15 25.31 -2.66 -7.56
N ASP A 16 26.35 -2.88 -8.36
CA ASP A 16 26.22 -3.48 -9.68
C ASP A 16 26.13 -4.99 -9.55
N ILE A 17 25.08 -5.58 -10.11
CA ILE A 17 24.85 -7.02 -10.15
C ILE A 17 24.65 -7.49 -11.59
N PRO A 18 24.93 -8.76 -11.90
CA PRO A 18 24.68 -9.30 -13.23
C PRO A 18 23.20 -9.12 -13.63
N ASP A 19 23.00 -8.68 -14.85
CA ASP A 19 21.69 -8.73 -15.49
C ASP A 19 21.42 -10.16 -16.00
N ARG A 20 20.13 -10.54 -16.12
CA ARG A 20 19.73 -11.84 -16.65
C ARG A 20 18.64 -11.71 -17.71
N LYS A 21 18.46 -12.76 -18.49
CA LYS A 21 17.28 -12.91 -19.35
C LYS A 21 16.06 -13.32 -18.51
N PRO A 22 14.84 -12.96 -18.97
CA PRO A 22 13.62 -13.47 -18.35
C PRO A 22 13.52 -14.98 -18.55
N GLU A 23 12.93 -15.68 -17.55
CA GLU A 23 12.53 -17.09 -17.65
C GLU A 23 11.33 -17.23 -18.60
N ALA A 24 10.84 -18.45 -18.77
CA ALA A 24 9.85 -18.79 -19.80
C ALA A 24 8.57 -17.91 -19.74
N ASP A 25 8.02 -17.69 -18.53
CA ASP A 25 6.79 -16.94 -18.30
C ASP A 25 7.03 -15.53 -17.69
N GLU A 26 8.28 -15.07 -17.64
CA GLU A 26 8.63 -13.79 -17.05
C GLU A 26 8.64 -12.63 -18.05
N VAL A 27 8.30 -11.47 -17.56
CA VAL A 27 8.43 -10.18 -18.25
C VAL A 27 9.56 -9.39 -17.61
N LYS A 28 10.58 -9.00 -18.37
CA LYS A 28 11.64 -8.12 -17.91
C LYS A 28 11.18 -6.68 -18.05
N ILE A 29 11.06 -6.00 -16.93
CA ILE A 29 10.62 -4.61 -16.85
C ILE A 29 11.79 -3.73 -16.41
N ARG A 30 12.12 -2.71 -17.20
CA ARG A 30 12.99 -1.62 -16.76
C ARG A 30 12.15 -0.73 -15.84
N VAL A 31 12.52 -0.69 -14.56
CA VAL A 31 11.81 0.05 -13.53
C VAL A 31 12.07 1.55 -13.71
N ALA A 32 11.02 2.30 -13.98
CA ALA A 32 11.08 3.76 -14.00
C ALA A 32 10.94 4.30 -12.56
N TRP A 33 9.91 3.85 -11.85
CA TRP A 33 9.63 4.27 -10.49
C TRP A 33 9.30 3.08 -9.60
N CYS A 34 9.78 3.17 -8.37
CA CYS A 34 9.40 2.24 -7.31
C CYS A 34 9.06 3.01 -6.03
N GLY A 35 7.89 2.75 -5.44
CA GLY A 35 7.48 3.36 -4.19
C GLY A 35 8.20 2.76 -2.98
N LEU A 36 8.50 3.59 -1.97
CA LEU A 36 8.93 3.16 -0.65
C LEU A 36 7.72 2.82 0.22
N CYS A 37 7.66 1.58 0.69
CA CYS A 37 6.62 1.08 1.58
C CYS A 37 7.08 1.03 3.05
N GLY A 38 6.12 1.08 3.98
CA GLY A 38 6.38 0.81 5.40
C GLY A 38 7.03 -0.56 5.64
N THR A 39 6.70 -1.55 4.82
CA THR A 39 7.34 -2.89 4.85
C THR A 39 8.84 -2.83 4.57
N ASP A 40 9.29 -1.97 3.65
CA ASP A 40 10.72 -1.79 3.37
C ASP A 40 11.43 -1.14 4.57
N ILE A 41 10.77 -0.17 5.20
CA ILE A 41 11.27 0.48 6.43
C ILE A 41 11.38 -0.54 7.57
N HIS A 42 10.37 -1.39 7.79
CA HIS A 42 10.42 -2.44 8.80
C HIS A 42 11.55 -3.44 8.53
N LYS A 43 11.73 -3.86 7.27
CA LYS A 43 12.85 -4.74 6.88
C LYS A 43 14.20 -4.10 7.15
N PHE A 44 14.34 -2.81 6.79
CA PHE A 44 15.57 -2.05 7.05
C PHE A 44 15.87 -1.92 8.55
N GLN A 45 14.85 -1.87 9.39
CA GLN A 45 14.98 -1.88 10.86
C GLN A 45 15.23 -3.29 11.44
N GLY A 46 15.39 -4.31 10.60
CA GLY A 46 15.58 -5.69 11.05
C GLY A 46 14.33 -6.35 11.64
N LYS A 47 13.16 -5.74 11.48
CA LYS A 47 11.90 -6.30 11.96
C LYS A 47 11.35 -7.32 10.97
N ASN A 48 11.03 -8.49 11.47
CA ASN A 48 10.31 -9.49 10.70
C ASN A 48 8.85 -9.04 10.51
N GLY A 49 8.36 -9.11 9.28
CA GLY A 49 6.96 -8.92 8.94
C GLY A 49 6.30 -10.26 8.58
N ALA A 50 5.54 -10.28 7.47
CA ALA A 50 4.95 -11.51 6.94
C ALA A 50 6.00 -12.53 6.42
N SER A 51 7.28 -12.16 6.36
CA SER A 51 8.41 -13.02 6.01
C SER A 51 9.64 -12.66 6.85
N VAL A 52 10.48 -13.66 7.10
CA VAL A 52 11.79 -13.46 7.76
C VAL A 52 12.71 -12.66 6.82
N VAL A 53 13.44 -11.71 7.39
CA VAL A 53 14.41 -10.87 6.66
C VAL A 53 15.81 -11.43 6.87
N ILE A 54 16.44 -11.88 5.78
CA ILE A 54 17.82 -12.38 5.80
C ILE A 54 18.65 -11.52 4.83
N PRO A 55 19.42 -10.54 5.34
CA PRO A 55 20.30 -9.74 4.50
C PRO A 55 21.45 -10.57 3.86
N PRO A 56 21.95 -10.18 2.65
CA PRO A 56 21.56 -9.00 1.90
C PRO A 56 20.29 -9.23 1.05
N ILE A 57 19.36 -8.25 1.03
CA ILE A 57 18.17 -8.29 0.19
C ILE A 57 17.97 -6.97 -0.56
N ILE A 58 17.44 -7.04 -1.78
CA ILE A 58 16.98 -5.86 -2.51
C ILE A 58 15.58 -5.49 -1.98
N LEU A 59 15.38 -4.22 -1.63
CA LEU A 59 14.10 -3.68 -1.17
C LEU A 59 13.23 -3.21 -2.35
N GLY A 60 12.04 -2.66 -2.02
CA GLY A 60 11.09 -2.12 -2.98
C GLY A 60 10.22 -3.18 -3.63
N HIS A 61 8.94 -2.83 -3.86
CA HIS A 61 7.96 -3.74 -4.45
C HIS A 61 6.79 -3.03 -5.15
N GLU A 62 6.72 -1.71 -5.14
CA GLU A 62 5.67 -0.90 -5.76
C GLU A 62 6.17 -0.35 -7.10
N CYS A 63 6.21 -1.19 -8.15
CA CYS A 63 6.96 -0.88 -9.37
C CYS A 63 6.07 -0.52 -10.56
N SER A 64 6.54 0.46 -11.34
CA SER A 64 6.08 0.75 -12.69
C SER A 64 7.28 0.91 -13.63
N GLY A 65 7.07 0.65 -14.94
CA GLY A 65 8.16 0.74 -15.90
C GLY A 65 7.75 0.36 -17.30
N ILE A 66 8.77 0.00 -18.09
CA ILE A 66 8.65 -0.34 -19.49
C ILE A 66 9.19 -1.76 -19.72
N VAL A 67 8.47 -2.58 -20.46
CA VAL A 67 8.89 -3.91 -20.86
C VAL A 67 10.10 -3.81 -21.82
N THR A 68 11.18 -4.50 -21.49
CA THR A 68 12.40 -4.52 -22.31
C THR A 68 12.68 -5.88 -22.94
N GLU A 69 12.19 -6.96 -22.35
CA GLU A 69 12.33 -8.31 -22.85
C GLU A 69 11.18 -9.18 -22.32
N VAL A 70 10.76 -10.21 -23.03
CA VAL A 70 9.74 -11.14 -22.61
C VAL A 70 10.22 -12.57 -22.75
N GLY A 71 9.83 -13.45 -21.84
CA GLY A 71 10.10 -14.87 -21.91
C GLY A 71 9.34 -15.54 -23.08
N PRO A 72 9.81 -16.70 -23.57
CA PRO A 72 9.25 -17.33 -24.77
C PRO A 72 7.81 -17.86 -24.61
N GLU A 73 7.30 -17.99 -23.40
CA GLU A 73 5.92 -18.41 -23.14
C GLU A 73 4.97 -17.23 -22.91
N CYS A 74 5.49 -16.00 -22.79
CA CYS A 74 4.68 -14.79 -22.66
C CYS A 74 3.87 -14.52 -23.94
N LYS A 75 2.60 -14.12 -23.78
CA LYS A 75 1.65 -13.95 -24.89
C LYS A 75 1.01 -12.58 -24.94
N TYR A 76 0.97 -11.89 -23.81
CA TYR A 76 0.16 -10.68 -23.66
C TYR A 76 1.00 -9.39 -23.64
N PHE A 77 2.32 -9.50 -23.48
CA PHE A 77 3.23 -8.34 -23.42
C PHE A 77 4.29 -8.38 -24.49
N LYS A 78 4.74 -7.20 -24.89
CA LYS A 78 5.83 -6.97 -25.87
C LYS A 78 6.74 -5.86 -25.39
N VAL A 79 7.94 -5.80 -25.97
CA VAL A 79 8.91 -4.73 -25.74
C VAL A 79 8.28 -3.37 -26.05
N GLY A 80 8.45 -2.41 -25.13
CA GLY A 80 7.90 -1.07 -25.20
C GLY A 80 6.59 -0.88 -24.44
N ASP A 81 5.92 -1.94 -24.02
CA ASP A 81 4.67 -1.83 -23.25
C ASP A 81 4.94 -1.13 -21.90
N ARG A 82 4.02 -0.23 -21.54
CA ARG A 82 4.02 0.48 -20.26
C ARG A 82 3.25 -0.35 -19.25
N VAL A 83 3.84 -0.58 -18.08
CA VAL A 83 3.30 -1.55 -17.12
C VAL A 83 3.48 -1.15 -15.66
N ALA A 84 2.60 -1.67 -14.82
CA ALA A 84 2.80 -1.85 -13.38
C ALA A 84 2.83 -3.34 -13.06
N CYS A 85 3.42 -3.73 -11.94
CA CYS A 85 3.43 -5.14 -11.54
C CYS A 85 2.98 -5.35 -10.10
N ASP A 86 2.32 -6.49 -9.88
CA ASP A 86 2.01 -7.00 -8.54
C ASP A 86 3.23 -7.77 -8.01
N PRO A 87 3.76 -7.44 -6.84
CA PRO A 87 4.98 -8.06 -6.32
C PRO A 87 4.78 -9.47 -5.79
N SER A 88 3.55 -9.99 -5.70
CA SER A 88 3.30 -11.29 -5.09
C SER A 88 2.30 -12.14 -5.86
N TRP A 89 2.55 -13.44 -5.91
CA TRP A 89 1.64 -14.38 -6.57
C TRP A 89 1.56 -15.72 -5.86
N GLY A 90 0.44 -16.41 -6.05
CA GLY A 90 0.21 -17.77 -5.58
C GLY A 90 0.58 -18.83 -6.62
N CYS A 91 0.66 -20.09 -6.17
CA CYS A 91 0.93 -21.26 -7.02
C CYS A 91 -0.19 -21.59 -8.02
N GLY A 92 -1.38 -21.01 -7.86
CA GLY A 92 -2.56 -21.27 -8.70
C GLY A 92 -3.28 -22.61 -8.46
N LYS A 93 -2.72 -23.51 -7.63
CA LYS A 93 -3.19 -24.90 -7.47
C LYS A 93 -3.72 -25.24 -6.08
N CYS A 94 -3.23 -24.59 -5.02
CA CYS A 94 -3.70 -24.87 -3.66
C CYS A 94 -5.14 -24.35 -3.44
N ILE A 95 -5.77 -24.84 -2.39
CA ILE A 95 -7.17 -24.48 -2.06
C ILE A 95 -7.40 -22.97 -1.98
N TRP A 96 -6.45 -22.23 -1.44
CA TRP A 96 -6.55 -20.77 -1.31
C TRP A 96 -6.52 -20.08 -2.68
N CYS A 97 -5.62 -20.50 -3.57
CA CYS A 97 -5.57 -19.95 -4.93
C CYS A 97 -6.85 -20.27 -5.72
N GLN A 98 -7.40 -21.47 -5.56
CA GLN A 98 -8.64 -21.90 -6.23
C GLN A 98 -9.87 -21.13 -5.72
N GLN A 99 -9.82 -20.61 -4.48
CA GLN A 99 -10.86 -19.75 -3.90
C GLN A 99 -10.66 -18.26 -4.23
N GLY A 100 -9.66 -17.90 -5.04
CA GLY A 100 -9.36 -16.49 -5.34
C GLY A 100 -8.63 -15.74 -4.22
N LEU A 101 -7.99 -16.47 -3.32
CA LEU A 101 -7.26 -15.94 -2.15
C LEU A 101 -5.76 -16.27 -2.23
N PRO A 102 -5.04 -15.84 -3.30
CA PRO A 102 -3.62 -16.15 -3.48
C PRO A 102 -2.72 -15.56 -2.38
N ASN A 103 -3.17 -14.56 -1.65
CA ASN A 103 -2.50 -13.99 -0.48
C ASN A 103 -2.29 -15.00 0.66
N PHE A 104 -3.11 -16.06 0.75
CA PHE A 104 -2.96 -17.16 1.70
C PHE A 104 -2.31 -18.41 1.07
N CYS A 105 -1.75 -18.31 -0.12
CA CYS A 105 -1.11 -19.42 -0.79
C CYS A 105 0.00 -20.04 0.06
N LEU A 106 0.03 -21.38 0.15
CA LEU A 106 1.04 -22.12 0.90
C LEU A 106 2.44 -22.02 0.28
N GLU A 107 2.49 -21.81 -1.04
CA GLU A 107 3.71 -21.60 -1.84
C GLU A 107 3.69 -20.20 -2.46
N ARG A 108 3.47 -19.18 -1.60
CA ARG A 108 3.45 -17.78 -2.09
C ARG A 108 4.84 -17.34 -2.50
N HIS A 109 4.93 -16.82 -3.70
CA HIS A 109 6.12 -16.17 -4.23
C HIS A 109 6.00 -14.65 -4.15
N GLY A 110 7.12 -13.94 -4.10
CA GLY A 110 7.17 -12.49 -4.13
C GLY A 110 8.40 -11.98 -4.88
N VAL A 111 8.20 -10.96 -5.69
CA VAL A 111 9.28 -10.21 -6.37
C VAL A 111 9.53 -8.94 -5.59
N ALA A 112 9.93 -9.02 -4.35
CA ALA A 112 10.40 -7.84 -3.64
C ALA A 112 11.85 -7.55 -4.10
N LYS A 113 12.03 -6.78 -5.16
CA LYS A 113 13.35 -6.38 -5.70
C LYS A 113 13.25 -5.09 -6.53
N GLY A 114 12.26 -4.24 -6.21
CA GLY A 114 11.92 -3.08 -7.04
C GLY A 114 12.92 -1.93 -7.00
N PHE A 115 13.80 -1.88 -5.98
CA PHE A 115 14.93 -0.96 -5.98
C PHE A 115 16.09 -1.54 -6.81
N ALA A 116 15.77 -1.92 -8.05
CA ALA A 116 16.71 -2.41 -9.05
C ALA A 116 16.28 -1.95 -10.44
N GLU A 117 17.25 -1.75 -11.35
CA GLU A 117 16.98 -1.28 -12.72
C GLU A 117 16.01 -2.19 -13.47
N TYR A 118 16.02 -3.50 -13.15
CA TYR A 118 15.10 -4.46 -13.76
C TYR A 118 14.45 -5.37 -12.72
N VAL A 119 13.18 -5.68 -12.96
CA VAL A 119 12.41 -6.72 -12.25
C VAL A 119 11.86 -7.74 -13.25
N TYR A 120 11.58 -8.95 -12.77
CA TYR A 120 11.22 -10.10 -13.61
C TYR A 120 9.96 -10.80 -13.08
N PRO A 121 8.79 -10.13 -12.99
CA PRO A 121 7.57 -10.77 -12.59
C PRO A 121 7.09 -11.77 -13.65
N PRO A 122 6.36 -12.84 -13.25
CA PRO A 122 5.64 -13.66 -14.21
C PRO A 122 4.57 -12.82 -14.92
N GLU A 123 4.28 -13.14 -16.18
CA GLU A 123 3.35 -12.39 -17.03
C GLU A 123 1.99 -12.12 -16.36
N LYS A 124 1.45 -13.10 -15.63
CA LYS A 124 0.17 -13.00 -14.92
C LYS A 124 0.11 -11.92 -13.82
N ASN A 125 1.27 -11.38 -13.41
CA ASN A 125 1.40 -10.34 -12.38
C ASN A 125 1.78 -8.98 -12.97
N VAL A 126 1.72 -8.85 -14.29
CA VAL A 126 2.00 -7.60 -15.01
C VAL A 126 0.67 -7.03 -15.54
N TYR A 127 0.51 -5.73 -15.46
CA TYR A 127 -0.70 -5.03 -15.86
C TYR A 127 -0.33 -3.91 -16.82
N HIS A 128 -0.96 -3.87 -18.00
CA HIS A 128 -0.86 -2.74 -18.91
C HIS A 128 -1.37 -1.47 -18.25
N ILE A 129 -0.73 -0.35 -18.55
CA ILE A 129 -1.21 0.97 -18.18
C ILE A 129 -1.35 1.84 -19.43
N ALA A 130 -2.36 2.69 -19.46
CA ALA A 130 -2.61 3.60 -20.57
C ALA A 130 -1.43 4.56 -20.79
N ASP A 131 -1.21 4.99 -22.04
CA ASP A 131 -0.16 5.95 -22.39
C ASP A 131 -0.32 7.29 -21.68
N THR A 132 -1.55 7.62 -21.29
CA THR A 132 -1.90 8.86 -20.58
C THR A 132 -1.61 8.82 -19.08
N LEU A 133 -1.38 7.64 -18.49
CA LEU A 133 -1.05 7.51 -17.08
C LEU A 133 0.44 7.69 -16.86
N ASP A 134 0.84 8.67 -16.05
CA ASP A 134 2.24 8.86 -15.66
C ASP A 134 2.80 7.61 -14.96
N LEU A 135 4.04 7.20 -15.26
CA LEU A 135 4.69 6.06 -14.58
C LEU A 135 4.84 6.27 -13.07
N GLU A 136 4.97 7.52 -12.63
CA GLU A 136 4.93 7.87 -11.20
C GLU A 136 3.60 7.50 -10.54
N ALA A 137 2.49 7.81 -11.21
CA ALA A 137 1.16 7.44 -10.74
C ALA A 137 0.96 5.92 -10.81
N ALA A 138 1.48 5.26 -11.84
CA ALA A 138 1.39 3.81 -11.98
C ALA A 138 2.13 3.02 -10.88
N ALA A 139 3.18 3.59 -10.27
CA ALA A 139 3.84 2.99 -9.10
C ALA A 139 2.91 2.88 -7.87
N PHE A 140 1.79 3.58 -7.85
CA PHE A 140 0.77 3.44 -6.81
C PHE A 140 -0.18 2.25 -7.03
N THR A 141 -0.03 1.48 -8.10
CA THR A 141 -0.91 0.31 -8.38
C THR A 141 -0.91 -0.67 -7.21
N GLU A 142 0.24 -1.04 -6.70
CA GLU A 142 0.33 -1.99 -5.58
C GLU A 142 -0.29 -1.43 -4.30
N PRO A 143 0.13 -0.28 -3.74
CA PRO A 143 -0.47 0.22 -2.49
C PRO A 143 -1.96 0.58 -2.64
N LEU A 144 -2.41 1.02 -3.82
CA LEU A 144 -3.83 1.24 -4.08
C LEU A 144 -4.60 -0.08 -4.13
N SER A 145 -4.04 -1.14 -4.69
CA SER A 145 -4.68 -2.46 -4.72
C SER A 145 -4.88 -3.04 -3.32
N CYS A 146 -3.93 -2.80 -2.40
CA CYS A 146 -4.10 -3.13 -0.98
C CYS A 146 -5.27 -2.35 -0.35
N ALA A 147 -5.36 -1.04 -0.63
CA ALA A 147 -6.47 -0.22 -0.13
C ALA A 147 -7.82 -0.67 -0.72
N VAL A 148 -7.87 -1.02 -2.01
CA VAL A 148 -9.07 -1.58 -2.67
C VAL A 148 -9.52 -2.87 -1.99
N HIS A 149 -8.59 -3.79 -1.68
CA HIS A 149 -8.92 -5.01 -0.95
C HIS A 149 -9.51 -4.71 0.44
N GLY A 150 -8.92 -3.77 1.18
CA GLY A 150 -9.45 -3.35 2.48
C GLY A 150 -10.88 -2.80 2.38
N MET A 151 -11.16 -1.99 1.34
CA MET A 151 -12.51 -1.46 1.09
C MET A 151 -13.52 -2.55 0.74
N ASP A 152 -13.11 -3.59 0.00
CA ASP A 152 -13.99 -4.72 -0.33
C ASP A 152 -14.45 -5.49 0.91
N LEU A 153 -13.63 -5.55 1.96
CA LEU A 153 -13.99 -6.25 3.21
C LEU A 153 -15.13 -5.55 3.97
N ILE A 154 -15.20 -4.22 3.93
CA ILE A 154 -16.15 -3.47 4.75
C ILE A 154 -17.37 -2.97 3.98
N VAL A 155 -17.30 -2.82 2.67
CA VAL A 155 -18.40 -2.39 1.78
C VAL A 155 -19.16 -1.20 2.35
N ILE A 156 -18.59 0.01 2.20
CA ILE A 156 -19.21 1.24 2.73
C ILE A 156 -20.46 1.60 1.92
N GLN A 157 -21.56 1.81 2.61
CA GLN A 157 -22.82 2.26 2.04
C GLN A 157 -22.85 3.79 1.90
N SER A 158 -23.46 4.28 0.82
CA SER A 158 -23.68 5.72 0.61
C SER A 158 -24.54 6.33 1.75
N GLY A 159 -24.30 7.59 2.06
CA GLY A 159 -25.02 8.32 3.11
C GLY A 159 -24.53 8.05 4.53
N LYS A 160 -23.55 7.20 4.72
CA LYS A 160 -23.01 6.80 6.04
C LYS A 160 -21.88 7.71 6.54
N THR A 161 -21.58 7.64 7.82
CA THR A 161 -20.49 8.34 8.50
C THR A 161 -19.26 7.43 8.62
N VAL A 162 -18.12 7.89 8.12
CA VAL A 162 -16.84 7.19 8.17
C VAL A 162 -15.85 7.99 8.98
N ALA A 163 -15.18 7.39 9.94
CA ALA A 163 -14.01 7.94 10.62
C ALA A 163 -12.75 7.19 10.13
N MET A 164 -11.66 7.93 9.89
CA MET A 164 -10.42 7.33 9.40
C MET A 164 -9.20 7.91 10.13
N TYR A 165 -8.34 7.03 10.63
CA TYR A 165 -7.08 7.38 11.30
C TYR A 165 -5.91 7.37 10.32
N GLY A 166 -5.17 8.48 10.29
CA GLY A 166 -3.90 8.62 9.59
C GLY A 166 -4.02 9.11 8.15
N MET A 167 -3.13 10.05 7.80
CA MET A 167 -2.99 10.67 6.47
C MET A 167 -1.58 10.47 5.90
N GLY A 168 -1.01 9.28 6.11
CA GLY A 168 0.16 8.83 5.37
C GLY A 168 -0.20 8.45 3.93
N ALA A 169 0.73 7.84 3.20
CA ALA A 169 0.50 7.43 1.81
C ALA A 169 -0.75 6.55 1.65
N ILE A 170 -0.90 5.52 2.49
CA ILE A 170 -2.08 4.63 2.46
C ILE A 170 -3.35 5.34 2.88
N GLY A 171 -3.33 6.12 3.98
CA GLY A 171 -4.52 6.86 4.40
C GLY A 171 -5.02 7.84 3.34
N SER A 172 -4.10 8.48 2.60
CA SER A 172 -4.45 9.38 1.50
C SER A 172 -5.09 8.65 0.30
N LEU A 173 -4.70 7.40 0.02
CA LEU A 173 -5.36 6.55 -0.98
C LEU A 173 -6.73 6.10 -0.47
N MET A 174 -6.79 5.63 0.76
CA MET A 174 -8.01 5.14 1.41
C MET A 174 -9.09 6.24 1.47
N LEU A 175 -8.72 7.47 1.85
CA LEU A 175 -9.64 8.61 1.87
C LEU A 175 -10.30 8.84 0.52
N GLN A 176 -9.52 8.79 -0.56
CA GLN A 176 -10.05 8.98 -1.90
C GLN A 176 -10.98 7.84 -2.33
N LEU A 177 -10.68 6.59 -1.93
CA LEU A 177 -11.60 5.47 -2.15
C LEU A 177 -12.89 5.64 -1.34
N ILE A 178 -12.81 6.06 -0.07
CA ILE A 178 -14.00 6.34 0.77
C ILE A 178 -14.87 7.41 0.11
N ARG A 179 -14.29 8.48 -0.41
CA ARG A 179 -15.03 9.53 -1.14
C ARG A 179 -15.84 8.96 -2.32
N LEU A 180 -15.31 7.96 -3.02
CA LEU A 180 -16.00 7.32 -4.15
C LEU A 180 -17.21 6.46 -3.73
N THR A 181 -17.35 6.10 -2.46
CA THR A 181 -18.49 5.32 -1.96
C THR A 181 -19.77 6.13 -1.77
N GLY A 182 -19.67 7.48 -1.79
CA GLY A 182 -20.81 8.35 -1.48
C GLY A 182 -21.10 8.45 0.02
N ALA A 183 -20.11 8.23 0.90
CA ALA A 183 -20.22 8.50 2.33
C ALA A 183 -20.63 9.97 2.57
N ALA A 184 -21.62 10.21 3.46
CA ALA A 184 -22.11 11.56 3.72
C ALA A 184 -21.17 12.39 4.58
N LYS A 185 -20.50 11.73 5.53
CA LYS A 185 -19.47 12.33 6.38
C LYS A 185 -18.20 11.49 6.33
N ILE A 186 -17.07 12.16 6.14
CA ILE A 186 -15.74 11.54 6.19
C ILE A 186 -14.90 12.34 7.17
N ILE A 187 -14.66 11.76 8.34
CA ILE A 187 -13.95 12.38 9.46
C ILE A 187 -12.54 11.81 9.48
N VAL A 188 -11.54 12.63 9.21
CA VAL A 188 -10.14 12.21 9.26
C VAL A 188 -9.52 12.62 10.58
N ILE A 189 -8.90 11.68 11.27
CA ILE A 189 -8.18 11.87 12.53
C ILE A 189 -6.68 11.86 12.23
N GLU A 190 -6.01 13.01 12.40
CA GLU A 190 -4.60 13.18 12.10
C GLU A 190 -3.97 14.25 13.02
N ARG A 191 -2.80 13.98 13.55
CA ARG A 191 -2.09 14.89 14.46
C ARG A 191 -1.50 16.11 13.77
N GLU A 192 -0.93 15.91 12.57
CA GLU A 192 -0.22 16.95 11.83
C GLU A 192 -1.21 17.85 11.08
N GLU A 193 -1.15 19.17 11.34
CA GLU A 193 -2.05 20.16 10.73
C GLU A 193 -1.96 20.17 9.20
N GLU A 194 -0.75 20.07 8.65
CA GLU A 194 -0.55 20.03 7.18
C GLU A 194 -1.27 18.85 6.55
N LYS A 195 -1.25 17.70 7.20
CA LYS A 195 -1.95 16.50 6.74
C LYS A 195 -3.46 16.60 6.91
N ARG A 196 -3.95 17.29 7.95
CA ARG A 196 -5.38 17.60 8.08
C ARG A 196 -5.87 18.51 6.94
N ARG A 197 -5.07 19.51 6.53
CA ARG A 197 -5.38 20.34 5.35
C ARG A 197 -5.42 19.49 4.07
N LEU A 198 -4.43 18.62 3.87
CA LEU A 198 -4.42 17.69 2.74
C LEU A 198 -5.66 16.77 2.74
N ALA A 199 -6.10 16.31 3.91
CA ALA A 199 -7.31 15.50 4.02
C ALA A 199 -8.56 16.23 3.50
N LEU A 200 -8.75 17.51 3.88
CA LEU A 200 -9.84 18.33 3.38
C LEU A 200 -9.75 18.53 1.85
N GLU A 201 -8.55 18.77 1.34
CA GLU A 201 -8.32 18.91 -0.11
C GLU A 201 -8.57 17.61 -0.89
N LEU A 202 -8.38 16.43 -0.28
CA LEU A 202 -8.64 15.13 -0.89
C LEU A 202 -10.08 14.65 -0.68
N GLY A 203 -10.92 15.42 0.02
CA GLY A 203 -12.35 15.20 0.11
C GLY A 203 -12.89 14.75 1.46
N ALA A 204 -12.11 14.87 2.55
CA ALA A 204 -12.67 14.74 3.90
C ALA A 204 -13.68 15.87 4.16
N THR A 205 -14.77 15.55 4.85
CA THR A 205 -15.74 16.58 5.28
C THR A 205 -15.33 17.26 6.57
N MET A 206 -14.48 16.58 7.35
CA MET A 206 -13.92 17.08 8.61
C MET A 206 -12.54 16.47 8.80
N ALA A 207 -11.58 17.25 9.31
CA ALA A 207 -10.27 16.78 9.71
C ALA A 207 -9.93 17.33 11.09
N ILE A 208 -9.69 16.44 12.05
CA ILE A 208 -9.55 16.74 13.48
C ILE A 208 -8.29 16.08 14.05
N SER A 209 -7.88 16.54 15.23
CA SER A 209 -6.84 15.88 16.01
C SER A 209 -7.39 14.65 16.74
N ASP A 210 -6.49 13.78 17.19
CA ASP A 210 -6.83 12.58 17.97
C ASP A 210 -7.44 12.89 19.36
N GLN A 211 -7.34 14.12 19.82
CA GLN A 211 -7.93 14.59 21.08
C GLN A 211 -9.43 14.94 20.95
N GLU A 212 -9.86 15.29 19.73
CA GLU A 212 -11.24 15.75 19.47
C GLU A 212 -12.21 14.62 19.16
N ILE A 213 -11.72 13.47 18.72
CA ILE A 213 -12.58 12.37 18.20
C ILE A 213 -13.54 11.81 19.23
N GLU A 214 -13.16 11.74 20.50
CA GLU A 214 -14.04 11.21 21.57
C GLU A 214 -15.31 12.08 21.74
N GLU A 215 -15.17 13.40 21.58
CA GLU A 215 -16.32 14.29 21.66
C GLU A 215 -17.20 14.20 20.41
N VAL A 216 -16.58 14.10 19.23
CA VAL A 216 -17.31 13.88 17.96
C VAL A 216 -18.08 12.55 18.00
N ALA A 217 -17.48 11.49 18.52
CA ALA A 217 -18.11 10.16 18.62
C ALA A 217 -19.29 10.10 19.60
N LYS A 218 -19.42 11.04 20.55
CA LYS A 218 -20.60 11.17 21.40
C LYS A 218 -21.80 11.80 20.68
N GLN A 219 -21.52 12.63 19.67
CA GLN A 219 -22.55 13.37 18.94
C GLN A 219 -22.97 12.67 17.65
N GLU A 220 -22.11 11.82 17.09
CA GLU A 220 -22.29 11.14 15.80
C GLU A 220 -22.27 9.63 15.98
N ASN A 221 -23.19 8.92 15.31
CA ASN A 221 -23.02 7.47 15.13
C ASN A 221 -22.01 7.22 14.00
N ILE A 222 -20.83 6.73 14.33
CA ILE A 222 -19.80 6.40 13.35
C ILE A 222 -20.06 5.00 12.83
N ASP A 223 -20.50 4.90 11.58
CA ASP A 223 -20.90 3.61 10.96
C ASP A 223 -19.70 2.78 10.53
N TYR A 224 -18.61 3.43 10.13
CA TYR A 224 -17.36 2.78 9.68
C TYR A 224 -16.16 3.47 10.31
N VAL A 225 -15.21 2.67 10.78
CA VAL A 225 -13.92 3.18 11.27
C VAL A 225 -12.81 2.48 10.52
N ILE A 226 -11.86 3.23 9.97
CA ILE A 226 -10.70 2.70 9.25
C ILE A 226 -9.44 3.20 9.94
N GLU A 227 -8.58 2.29 10.35
CA GLU A 227 -7.32 2.59 11.00
C GLU A 227 -6.16 2.27 10.05
N CYS A 228 -5.38 3.32 9.65
CA CYS A 228 -4.29 3.22 8.68
C CYS A 228 -2.90 3.55 9.27
N ILE A 229 -2.75 3.59 10.60
CA ILE A 229 -1.50 3.97 11.28
C ILE A 229 -0.72 2.73 11.75
N GLY A 230 -1.43 1.76 12.36
CA GLY A 230 -0.85 0.55 12.90
C GLY A 230 -0.33 0.67 14.34
N LEU A 231 -0.72 1.70 15.09
CA LEU A 231 -0.36 1.84 16.50
C LEU A 231 -1.42 1.20 17.40
N LYS A 232 -0.98 0.53 18.48
CA LYS A 232 -1.88 -0.04 19.49
C LYS A 232 -2.94 0.96 19.96
N SER A 233 -2.53 2.18 20.30
CA SER A 233 -3.43 3.23 20.82
C SER A 233 -4.51 3.64 19.80
N THR A 234 -4.16 3.75 18.51
CA THR A 234 -5.12 4.14 17.46
C THR A 234 -6.06 2.99 17.11
N MET A 235 -5.58 1.74 17.11
CA MET A 235 -6.41 0.55 16.90
C MET A 235 -7.44 0.38 18.03
N GLU A 236 -7.01 0.50 19.28
CA GLU A 236 -7.91 0.43 20.45
C GLU A 236 -8.93 1.58 20.46
N GLN A 237 -8.49 2.79 20.09
CA GLN A 237 -9.37 3.95 19.97
C GLN A 237 -10.37 3.75 18.82
N ALA A 238 -9.95 3.24 17.67
CA ALA A 238 -10.82 2.97 16.52
C ALA A 238 -11.98 2.02 16.90
N ILE A 239 -11.71 0.98 17.68
CA ILE A 239 -12.75 0.07 18.18
C ILE A 239 -13.67 0.79 19.17
N ARG A 240 -13.12 1.61 20.07
CA ARG A 240 -13.90 2.30 21.11
C ARG A 240 -14.86 3.34 20.55
N ILE A 241 -14.44 4.15 19.56
CA ILE A 241 -15.27 5.20 18.97
C ILE A 241 -16.33 4.69 17.98
N ALA A 242 -16.22 3.44 17.54
CA ALA A 242 -17.18 2.84 16.63
C ALA A 242 -18.59 2.88 17.22
N GLY A 243 -19.54 3.33 16.42
CA GLY A 243 -20.95 3.43 16.79
C GLY A 243 -21.65 2.07 16.85
N LYS A 244 -22.95 2.08 17.06
CA LYS A 244 -23.74 0.84 17.02
C LYS A 244 -23.81 0.29 15.61
N TYR A 245 -23.66 -1.03 15.49
CA TYR A 245 -23.65 -1.78 14.24
C TYR A 245 -22.53 -1.35 13.27
N ALA A 246 -21.45 -0.81 13.81
CA ALA A 246 -20.35 -0.31 13.01
C ALA A 246 -19.41 -1.42 12.52
N LYS A 247 -18.74 -1.15 11.39
CA LYS A 247 -17.65 -1.95 10.88
C LYS A 247 -16.32 -1.24 11.11
N VAL A 248 -15.35 -1.93 11.68
CA VAL A 248 -14.01 -1.42 11.97
C VAL A 248 -13.00 -2.18 11.09
N LEU A 249 -12.24 -1.47 10.27
CA LEU A 249 -11.13 -2.02 9.49
C LEU A 249 -9.82 -1.59 10.15
N LEU A 250 -9.09 -2.54 10.72
CA LEU A 250 -7.73 -2.36 11.18
C LEU A 250 -6.79 -2.68 10.00
N PHE A 251 -6.47 -1.66 9.22
CA PHE A 251 -5.66 -1.79 8.01
C PHE A 251 -4.17 -1.63 8.31
N GLY A 252 -3.81 -0.76 9.25
CA GLY A 252 -2.44 -0.55 9.69
C GLY A 252 -1.84 -1.84 10.26
N LEU A 253 -0.58 -2.13 9.91
CA LEU A 253 0.14 -3.29 10.46
C LEU A 253 0.64 -2.98 11.87
N GLY A 254 0.10 -3.67 12.87
CA GLY A 254 0.51 -3.55 14.27
C GLY A 254 1.85 -4.23 14.56
N ASP A 255 2.45 -3.84 15.67
CA ASP A 255 3.64 -4.49 16.21
C ASP A 255 3.24 -5.85 16.82
N PRO A 256 3.83 -6.99 16.40
CA PRO A 256 3.48 -8.31 16.91
C PRO A 256 3.73 -8.48 18.41
N GLU A 257 4.61 -7.66 19.01
CA GLU A 257 4.89 -7.69 20.45
C GLU A 257 3.95 -6.80 21.26
N GLN A 258 3.07 -6.04 20.62
CA GLN A 258 2.12 -5.14 21.25
C GLN A 258 0.67 -5.53 20.93
N PRO A 259 0.12 -6.58 21.55
CA PRO A 259 -1.26 -6.98 21.31
C PRO A 259 -2.24 -5.87 21.70
N ILE A 260 -3.29 -5.69 20.92
CA ILE A 260 -4.39 -4.78 21.21
C ILE A 260 -5.37 -5.43 22.17
N SER A 261 -6.09 -4.60 22.96
CA SER A 261 -7.17 -5.02 23.84
C SER A 261 -8.40 -4.13 23.65
N PHE A 262 -9.57 -4.70 23.83
CA PHE A 262 -10.83 -3.97 23.80
C PHE A 262 -11.84 -4.58 24.75
N ASN A 263 -12.85 -3.80 25.15
CA ASN A 263 -13.95 -4.27 25.98
C ASN A 263 -14.92 -5.11 25.14
N GLN A 264 -14.88 -6.43 25.32
CA GLN A 264 -15.74 -7.36 24.56
C GLN A 264 -17.24 -7.10 24.83
N PHE A 265 -17.64 -6.78 26.05
CA PHE A 265 -19.04 -6.50 26.36
C PHE A 265 -19.55 -5.24 25.62
N GLU A 266 -18.72 -4.21 25.53
CA GLU A 266 -19.05 -3.01 24.76
C GLU A 266 -19.16 -3.31 23.26
N ALA A 267 -18.20 -4.06 22.71
CA ALA A 267 -18.24 -4.48 21.31
C ALA A 267 -19.47 -5.35 21.00
N TYR A 268 -19.84 -6.26 21.90
CA TYR A 268 -21.04 -7.09 21.80
C TYR A 268 -22.32 -6.26 21.82
N THR A 269 -22.45 -5.31 22.75
CA THR A 269 -23.65 -4.48 22.85
C THR A 269 -23.83 -3.50 21.70
N LYS A 270 -22.74 -3.16 21.02
CA LYS A 270 -22.73 -2.39 19.77
C LYS A 270 -22.85 -3.25 18.50
N GLU A 271 -22.77 -4.59 18.62
CA GLU A 271 -22.74 -5.52 17.48
C GLU A 271 -21.67 -5.15 16.44
N LEU A 272 -20.42 -4.95 16.90
CA LEU A 272 -19.32 -4.54 16.02
C LEU A 272 -18.82 -5.68 15.15
N SER A 273 -18.48 -5.36 13.89
CA SER A 273 -17.70 -6.22 13.01
C SER A 273 -16.29 -5.66 12.87
N ILE A 274 -15.26 -6.47 13.19
CA ILE A 274 -13.86 -6.05 13.11
C ILE A 274 -13.18 -6.86 12.01
N TYR A 275 -12.52 -6.15 11.06
CA TYR A 275 -11.85 -6.70 9.89
C TYR A 275 -10.37 -6.35 9.92
N MET A 276 -9.54 -7.24 9.40
CA MET A 276 -8.13 -7.03 9.08
C MET A 276 -7.91 -7.32 7.60
N SER A 277 -7.10 -6.50 6.92
CA SER A 277 -6.77 -6.67 5.52
C SER A 277 -5.36 -7.20 5.34
N PHE A 278 -5.17 -8.21 4.51
CA PHE A 278 -3.86 -8.79 4.24
C PHE A 278 -3.58 -8.84 2.75
N LEU A 279 -2.63 -8.01 2.29
CA LEU A 279 -2.23 -7.87 0.89
C LEU A 279 -3.38 -7.42 -0.03
N ASN A 280 -3.34 -7.83 -1.31
CA ASN A 280 -4.14 -7.27 -2.41
C ASN A 280 -4.69 -8.33 -3.38
N PRO A 281 -5.27 -9.45 -2.91
CA PRO A 281 -5.65 -10.55 -3.79
C PRO A 281 -6.53 -10.08 -4.96
N LEU A 282 -6.01 -10.21 -6.20
CA LEU A 282 -6.72 -9.92 -7.44
C LEU A 282 -7.27 -8.47 -7.57
N CYS A 283 -6.66 -7.50 -6.88
CA CYS A 283 -7.12 -6.11 -6.89
C CYS A 283 -6.30 -5.18 -7.78
N SER A 284 -5.17 -5.64 -8.34
CA SER A 284 -4.22 -4.78 -9.07
C SER A 284 -4.79 -4.21 -10.37
N GLU A 285 -5.59 -4.96 -11.14
CA GLU A 285 -6.28 -4.46 -12.34
C GLU A 285 -7.26 -3.33 -12.00
N ARG A 286 -8.03 -3.49 -10.92
CA ARG A 286 -8.97 -2.46 -10.44
C ARG A 286 -8.23 -1.20 -9.98
N ALA A 287 -7.07 -1.35 -9.37
CA ALA A 287 -6.23 -0.23 -8.99
C ALA A 287 -5.70 0.53 -10.21
N VAL A 288 -5.26 -0.16 -11.27
CA VAL A 288 -4.88 0.46 -12.55
C VAL A 288 -6.05 1.27 -13.12
N HIS A 289 -7.24 0.70 -13.23
CA HIS A 289 -8.44 1.41 -13.75
C HIS A 289 -8.78 2.65 -12.92
N LEU A 290 -8.65 2.60 -11.59
CA LEU A 290 -8.87 3.76 -10.73
C LEU A 290 -7.84 4.87 -10.94
N LEU A 291 -6.58 4.52 -11.17
CA LEU A 291 -5.53 5.49 -11.51
C LEU A 291 -5.78 6.12 -12.88
N GLU A 292 -6.11 5.31 -13.91
CA GLU A 292 -6.41 5.76 -15.27
C GLU A 292 -7.64 6.66 -15.34
N SER A 293 -8.64 6.42 -14.50
CA SER A 293 -9.84 7.25 -14.43
C SER A 293 -9.58 8.68 -13.90
N GLY A 294 -8.39 8.94 -13.34
CA GLY A 294 -8.02 10.20 -12.73
C GLY A 294 -8.73 10.51 -11.41
N GLN A 295 -9.48 9.55 -10.85
CA GLN A 295 -10.21 9.75 -9.60
C GLN A 295 -9.30 9.71 -8.36
N ILE A 296 -8.10 9.14 -8.51
CA ILE A 296 -7.06 9.08 -7.47
C ILE A 296 -5.95 10.08 -7.79
N ASN A 297 -5.84 11.11 -6.99
CA ASN A 297 -4.80 12.14 -7.13
C ASN A 297 -3.52 11.68 -6.39
N THR A 298 -2.62 11.02 -7.11
CA THR A 298 -1.34 10.56 -6.56
C THR A 298 -0.34 11.70 -6.38
N LYS A 299 -0.39 12.75 -7.21
CA LYS A 299 0.56 13.88 -7.18
C LYS A 299 0.56 14.60 -5.83
N LYS A 300 -0.61 14.69 -5.17
CA LYS A 300 -0.72 15.28 -3.83
C LYS A 300 -0.19 14.38 -2.71
N ILE A 301 0.04 13.10 -2.99
CA ILE A 301 0.53 12.13 -2.00
C ILE A 301 2.06 12.01 -2.05
N ILE A 302 2.68 12.30 -3.20
CA ILE A 302 4.14 12.21 -3.38
C ILE A 302 4.82 13.28 -2.53
N SER A 303 5.66 12.86 -1.60
CA SER A 303 6.42 13.75 -0.70
C SER A 303 7.85 14.00 -1.19
N ALA A 304 8.42 13.06 -1.93
CA ALA A 304 9.74 13.21 -2.55
C ALA A 304 9.93 12.21 -3.69
N LYS A 305 10.85 12.57 -4.58
CA LYS A 305 11.41 11.72 -5.63
C LYS A 305 12.90 11.64 -5.39
N LEU A 306 13.42 10.44 -5.20
CA LEU A 306 14.81 10.17 -4.82
C LEU A 306 15.45 9.22 -5.82
N THR A 307 16.78 9.22 -5.87
CA THR A 307 17.58 8.20 -6.57
C THR A 307 17.80 6.98 -5.68
N LEU A 308 18.33 5.88 -6.25
CA LEU A 308 18.73 4.71 -5.45
C LEU A 308 19.77 5.09 -4.39
N GLU A 309 20.72 5.96 -4.74
CA GLU A 309 21.80 6.39 -3.85
C GLU A 309 21.28 7.20 -2.65
N GLU A 310 20.25 8.02 -2.83
CA GLU A 310 19.65 8.84 -1.77
C GLU A 310 18.79 8.03 -0.79
N MET A 311 18.36 6.83 -1.19
CA MET A 311 17.51 5.98 -0.34
C MET A 311 18.16 5.56 0.96
N GLY A 312 19.49 5.42 1.01
CA GLY A 312 20.19 5.06 2.24
C GLY A 312 20.00 6.08 3.36
N GLU A 313 19.98 7.36 3.03
CA GLU A 313 19.73 8.43 3.99
C GLU A 313 18.24 8.53 4.34
N GLU A 314 17.34 8.36 3.36
CA GLU A 314 15.90 8.38 3.61
C GLU A 314 15.46 7.24 4.54
N LEU A 315 15.98 6.02 4.35
CA LEU A 315 15.68 4.87 5.21
C LEU A 315 16.11 5.08 6.67
N LYS A 316 17.19 5.84 6.91
CA LYS A 316 17.67 6.18 8.26
C LYS A 316 16.85 7.30 8.91
N THR A 317 16.51 8.33 8.15
CA THR A 317 15.89 9.56 8.68
C THR A 317 14.38 9.57 8.60
N LEU A 318 13.81 8.89 7.61
CA LEU A 318 12.39 8.91 7.23
C LEU A 318 11.87 10.34 7.03
N ARG A 319 12.73 11.21 6.48
CA ARG A 319 12.48 12.65 6.36
C ARG A 319 11.25 12.94 5.50
N TYR A 320 11.11 12.20 4.42
CA TYR A 320 10.04 12.37 3.43
C TYR A 320 8.94 11.31 3.58
N ALA A 321 9.28 10.06 3.94
CA ALA A 321 8.32 8.97 4.10
C ALA A 321 7.26 9.26 5.18
N ARG A 322 7.62 10.01 6.22
CA ARG A 322 6.64 10.48 7.23
C ARG A 322 5.60 11.46 6.69
N LYS A 323 5.91 12.16 5.60
CA LYS A 323 5.03 13.18 5.00
C LYS A 323 4.10 12.63 3.94
N GLY A 324 4.50 11.57 3.24
CA GLY A 324 3.71 10.97 2.16
C GLY A 324 4.46 9.82 1.48
N LYS A 325 4.18 9.57 0.21
CA LYS A 325 4.85 8.55 -0.59
C LYS A 325 6.18 9.08 -1.14
N VAL A 326 7.24 8.35 -0.88
CA VAL A 326 8.53 8.54 -1.54
C VAL A 326 8.57 7.63 -2.77
N LEU A 327 8.90 8.19 -3.92
CA LEU A 327 9.17 7.45 -5.15
C LEU A 327 10.67 7.43 -5.43
N VAL A 328 11.16 6.29 -5.84
CA VAL A 328 12.56 6.08 -6.23
C VAL A 328 12.65 6.01 -7.74
N SER A 329 13.37 6.95 -8.36
CA SER A 329 13.76 6.88 -9.75
C SER A 329 14.92 5.88 -9.88
N VAL A 330 14.65 4.75 -10.50
CA VAL A 330 15.63 3.65 -10.55
C VAL A 330 16.48 3.69 -11.81
N SER A 331 15.87 4.01 -12.95
CA SER A 331 16.57 4.07 -14.24
C SER A 331 17.18 5.45 -14.58
N GLY A 332 17.01 6.45 -13.70
CA GLY A 332 17.59 7.79 -13.93
C GLY A 332 16.92 8.61 -15.04
N GLU A 333 15.82 8.15 -15.60
CA GLU A 333 15.00 8.91 -16.54
C GLU A 333 13.96 9.75 -15.75
N HIS A 334 14.08 11.06 -15.85
CA HIS A 334 13.17 12.05 -15.23
C HIS A 334 12.08 12.49 -16.21
#